data_a7dcd71522af86f8351d5afbf447648c
#
_entry.id   a7dcd71522af86f8351d5afbf447648c
#
_cell.length_a   1.000
_cell.length_b   1.000
_cell.length_c   1.000
_cell.angle_alpha   90.00
_cell.angle_beta   90.00
_cell.angle_gamma   90.00
#
_symmetry.space_group_name_H-M   'P 1'
#
loop_
_entity.id
_entity.type
_entity.pdbx_description
1 polymer ?
#
loop_
_entity_poly.entity_id
_entity_poly.type
_entity_poly.pdbx_seq_one_letter_code
_entity_poly.pdbx_strand_id
1 'polypeptide(L)'
;AEKGNLPLFRAHVGPYLPDRLEAVRLFQQWARQLAAAGFLDILSIGTSQLTQSDFGTDWQGKPNGGGVPFNSLEEFAAAWEAARPMLVRTYAGTRNVPQLARMYERTIHIAWHALSLWWFCQIDGRGPYSVQQNLRQHVETLQYIAATGKPFEANVPHHFAFRGGDDASYLVSAYLAAKLAKTAGIRHFILQNMLNTPRGTWGIADLAKSRAMLRLVRQLEDARFRVILQPRAGLDYFSHDLNLAKAQLAAATALMDDIEPHDAA
;
A
#
# COMPACT_ATOMS: atom_id res chain seq x y z
N ALA A 1 4.08 -8.90 17.59
CA ALA A 1 3.09 -9.73 18.25
C ALA A 1 2.96 -11.02 17.44
N GLU A 2 3.52 -12.09 17.94
CA GLU A 2 3.26 -13.44 17.46
C GLU A 2 1.85 -13.84 17.90
N LYS A 3 0.88 -13.30 17.23
CA LYS A 3 -0.46 -13.87 17.26
C LYS A 3 -0.44 -15.03 16.27
N GLY A 4 -0.17 -16.24 16.79
CA GLY A 4 -0.38 -17.49 16.08
C GLY A 4 -0.33 -17.45 14.53
N ASN A 5 -0.34 -18.52 13.86
CA ASN A 5 -0.23 -18.64 12.39
C ASN A 5 -1.39 -18.04 11.57
N LEU A 6 -2.17 -17.09 12.11
CA LEU A 6 -3.28 -16.48 11.38
C LEU A 6 -2.81 -15.22 10.63
N PRO A 7 -3.23 -15.06 9.37
CA PRO A 7 -2.92 -13.87 8.60
C PRO A 7 -3.57 -12.63 9.21
N LEU A 8 -2.91 -11.47 9.06
CA LEU A 8 -3.49 -10.18 9.42
C LEU A 8 -4.37 -9.67 8.28
N PHE A 9 -5.57 -9.19 8.63
CA PHE A 9 -6.52 -8.64 7.67
C PHE A 9 -6.38 -7.13 7.53
N ARG A 10 -6.34 -6.68 6.27
CA ARG A 10 -6.17 -5.29 5.91
C ARG A 10 -7.25 -4.80 4.95
N ALA A 11 -7.79 -3.61 5.20
CA ALA A 11 -8.61 -2.88 4.23
C ALA A 11 -7.95 -1.55 3.83
N HIS A 12 -8.14 -1.15 2.57
CA HIS A 12 -7.74 0.15 2.06
C HIS A 12 -8.97 1.04 1.98
N VAL A 13 -8.98 2.12 2.74
CA VAL A 13 -10.16 2.99 2.93
C VAL A 13 -9.80 4.42 2.53
N GLY A 14 -10.57 4.97 1.63
CA GLY A 14 -10.38 6.35 1.18
C GLY A 14 -11.64 6.83 0.47
N PRO A 15 -12.60 7.43 1.20
CA PRO A 15 -13.82 7.94 0.59
C PRO A 15 -13.52 9.07 -0.39
N TYR A 16 -14.23 9.05 -1.51
CA TYR A 16 -14.23 10.13 -2.47
C TYR A 16 -15.52 10.93 -2.34
N LEU A 17 -15.40 12.18 -1.91
CA LEU A 17 -16.49 13.16 -1.90
C LEU A 17 -15.97 14.50 -2.44
N PRO A 18 -16.81 15.28 -3.14
CA PRO A 18 -16.43 16.62 -3.60
C PRO A 18 -16.07 17.57 -2.45
N ASP A 19 -16.82 17.52 -1.36
CA ASP A 19 -16.52 18.28 -0.14
C ASP A 19 -15.42 17.61 0.66
N ARG A 20 -14.33 18.34 0.87
CA ARG A 20 -13.15 17.87 1.59
C ARG A 20 -13.46 17.49 3.04
N LEU A 21 -14.16 18.36 3.76
CA LEU A 21 -14.42 18.15 5.18
C LEU A 21 -15.40 17.00 5.40
N GLU A 22 -16.38 16.87 4.50
CA GLU A 22 -17.31 15.74 4.54
C GLU A 22 -16.57 14.42 4.28
N ALA A 23 -15.65 14.38 3.33
CA ALA A 23 -14.82 13.19 3.08
C ALA A 23 -13.97 12.80 4.30
N VAL A 24 -13.38 13.77 5.00
CA VAL A 24 -12.61 13.52 6.24
C VAL A 24 -13.51 12.98 7.35
N ARG A 25 -14.70 13.56 7.55
CA ARG A 25 -15.68 13.07 8.55
C ARG A 25 -16.13 11.65 8.24
N LEU A 26 -16.44 11.37 6.97
CA LEU A 26 -16.86 10.05 6.52
C LEU A 26 -15.75 9.01 6.73
N PHE A 27 -14.50 9.36 6.44
CA PHE A 27 -13.37 8.49 6.74
C PHE A 27 -13.27 8.14 8.22
N GLN A 28 -13.37 9.14 9.11
CA GLN A 28 -13.32 8.92 10.56
C GLN A 28 -14.49 8.08 11.05
N GLN A 29 -15.68 8.26 10.47
CA GLN A 29 -16.85 7.44 10.78
C GLN A 29 -16.59 5.97 10.39
N TRP A 30 -16.12 5.72 9.17
CA TRP A 30 -15.80 4.37 8.72
C TRP A 30 -14.69 3.73 9.55
N ALA A 31 -13.65 4.49 9.90
CA ALA A 31 -12.58 3.99 10.75
C ALA A 31 -13.10 3.52 12.12
N ARG A 32 -13.96 4.30 12.78
CA ARG A 32 -14.60 3.89 14.04
C ARG A 32 -15.50 2.67 13.89
N GLN A 33 -16.27 2.58 12.80
CA GLN A 33 -17.12 1.42 12.53
C GLN A 33 -16.30 0.15 12.32
N LEU A 34 -15.20 0.24 11.57
CA LEU A 34 -14.30 -0.88 11.34
C LEU A 34 -13.58 -1.29 12.63
N ALA A 35 -13.15 -0.33 13.44
CA ALA A 35 -12.55 -0.60 14.75
C ALA A 35 -13.55 -1.31 15.69
N ALA A 36 -14.78 -0.85 15.75
CA ALA A 36 -15.83 -1.46 16.56
C ALA A 36 -16.23 -2.86 16.08
N ALA A 37 -16.17 -3.12 14.77
CA ALA A 37 -16.48 -4.42 14.20
C ALA A 37 -15.45 -5.50 14.56
N GLY A 38 -14.19 -5.12 14.83
CA GLY A 38 -13.14 -6.02 15.30
C GLY A 38 -12.61 -7.04 14.30
N PHE A 39 -12.95 -6.91 13.01
CA PHE A 39 -12.53 -7.87 11.96
C PHE A 39 -11.20 -7.50 11.29
N LEU A 40 -10.77 -6.25 11.41
CA LEU A 40 -9.58 -5.73 10.77
C LEU A 40 -8.45 -5.53 11.76
N ASP A 41 -7.26 -5.97 11.39
CA ASP A 41 -6.03 -5.69 12.11
C ASP A 41 -5.39 -4.40 11.64
N ILE A 42 -5.57 -4.06 10.36
CA ILE A 42 -4.82 -2.98 9.69
C ILE A 42 -5.75 -2.12 8.85
N LEU A 43 -5.78 -0.83 9.15
CA LEU A 43 -6.41 0.18 8.31
C LEU A 43 -5.38 0.87 7.41
N SER A 44 -5.52 0.67 6.11
CA SER A 44 -4.71 1.39 5.12
C SER A 44 -5.44 2.63 4.65
N ILE A 45 -4.90 3.80 4.95
CA ILE A 45 -5.48 5.07 4.53
C ILE A 45 -5.20 5.28 3.04
N GLY A 46 -6.26 5.40 2.25
CA GLY A 46 -6.21 5.85 0.87
C GLY A 46 -6.27 7.37 0.81
N THR A 47 -5.14 8.04 0.86
CA THR A 47 -5.08 9.50 0.78
C THR A 47 -5.29 9.99 -0.65
N SER A 48 -5.85 11.20 -0.80
CA SER A 48 -5.97 11.82 -2.10
C SER A 48 -4.61 12.20 -2.67
N GLN A 49 -4.54 12.34 -3.99
CA GLN A 49 -3.30 12.74 -4.67
C GLN A 49 -2.80 14.11 -4.21
N LEU A 50 -3.71 15.04 -3.88
CA LEU A 50 -3.33 16.38 -3.38
C LEU A 50 -2.68 16.29 -2.00
N THR A 51 -3.20 15.48 -1.10
CA THR A 51 -2.61 15.22 0.22
C THR A 51 -1.22 14.61 0.12
N GLN A 52 -0.97 13.81 -0.92
CA GLN A 52 0.32 13.17 -1.14
C GLN A 52 1.42 14.13 -1.61
N SER A 53 1.13 15.40 -1.80
CA SER A 53 2.08 16.37 -2.33
C SER A 53 2.63 17.29 -1.26
N ASP A 54 1.75 18.06 -0.62
CA ASP A 54 2.11 19.04 0.41
C ASP A 54 0.95 19.20 1.40
N PHE A 55 1.27 19.35 2.68
CA PHE A 55 0.30 19.75 3.69
C PHE A 55 0.03 21.25 3.61
N GLY A 56 -1.21 21.65 3.92
CA GLY A 56 -1.62 23.04 3.83
C GLY A 56 -1.79 23.54 2.40
N THR A 57 -1.80 22.65 1.42
CA THR A 57 -2.12 23.03 0.05
C THR A 57 -3.52 23.61 -0.03
N ASP A 58 -3.65 24.72 -0.73
CA ASP A 58 -4.95 25.30 -1.06
C ASP A 58 -5.72 24.34 -1.98
N TRP A 59 -6.88 23.90 -1.48
CA TRP A 59 -7.76 22.99 -2.19
C TRP A 59 -8.80 23.72 -3.07
N GLN A 60 -8.80 25.05 -3.08
CA GLN A 60 -9.80 25.86 -3.78
C GLN A 60 -9.97 25.39 -5.22
N GLY A 61 -11.19 24.98 -5.55
CA GLY A 61 -11.57 24.55 -6.90
C GLY A 61 -10.87 23.30 -7.43
N LYS A 62 -10.05 22.64 -6.65
CA LYS A 62 -9.37 21.41 -7.09
C LYS A 62 -10.20 20.18 -6.75
N PRO A 63 -10.33 19.22 -7.68
CA PRO A 63 -11.00 17.96 -7.41
C PRO A 63 -10.19 17.14 -6.39
N ASN A 64 -10.89 16.38 -5.57
CA ASN A 64 -10.24 15.52 -4.56
C ASN A 64 -9.29 14.45 -5.16
N GLY A 65 -9.43 14.06 -6.39
CA GLY A 65 -8.52 13.10 -7.06
C GLY A 65 -8.57 11.66 -6.54
N GLY A 66 -9.61 11.31 -5.78
CA GLY A 66 -9.78 9.98 -5.17
C GLY A 66 -9.02 9.81 -3.85
N GLY A 67 -9.67 9.21 -2.87
CA GLY A 67 -9.15 9.03 -1.52
C GLY A 67 -9.46 10.18 -0.56
N VAL A 68 -9.13 9.99 0.72
CA VAL A 68 -9.42 10.98 1.75
C VAL A 68 -8.44 12.17 1.68
N PRO A 69 -8.95 13.41 1.66
CA PRO A 69 -8.13 14.60 1.45
C PRO A 69 -7.65 15.24 2.76
N PHE A 70 -6.91 14.51 3.58
CA PHE A 70 -6.27 15.08 4.76
C PHE A 70 -5.33 16.23 4.39
N ASN A 71 -5.36 17.30 5.14
CA ASN A 71 -4.59 18.51 4.86
C ASN A 71 -3.88 19.10 6.09
N SER A 72 -3.87 18.39 7.22
CA SER A 72 -3.13 18.82 8.41
C SER A 72 -2.63 17.64 9.25
N LEU A 73 -1.70 17.92 10.15
CA LEU A 73 -1.19 16.95 11.12
C LEU A 73 -2.29 16.46 12.06
N GLU A 74 -3.17 17.38 12.46
CA GLU A 74 -4.29 17.12 13.35
C GLU A 74 -5.32 16.18 12.72
N GLU A 75 -5.58 16.33 11.42
CA GLU A 75 -6.46 15.43 10.67
C GLU A 75 -5.88 13.99 10.59
N PHE A 76 -4.57 13.86 10.40
CA PHE A 76 -3.92 12.55 10.46
C PHE A 76 -3.96 11.96 11.88
N ALA A 77 -3.67 12.73 12.91
CA ALA A 77 -3.76 12.27 14.29
C ALA A 77 -5.20 11.84 14.66
N ALA A 78 -6.20 12.63 14.26
CA ALA A 78 -7.61 12.28 14.47
C ALA A 78 -8.04 11.03 13.69
N ALA A 79 -7.46 10.79 12.52
CA ALA A 79 -7.67 9.57 11.74
C ALA A 79 -7.10 8.33 12.47
N TRP A 80 -5.92 8.46 13.07
CA TRP A 80 -5.31 7.40 13.88
C TRP A 80 -6.15 7.09 15.12
N GLU A 81 -6.58 8.12 15.87
CA GLU A 81 -7.45 7.93 17.03
C GLU A 81 -8.77 7.22 16.65
N ALA A 82 -9.37 7.60 15.51
CA ALA A 82 -10.59 6.96 15.02
C ALA A 82 -10.39 5.50 14.61
N ALA A 83 -9.17 5.12 14.23
CA ALA A 83 -8.83 3.78 13.77
C ALA A 83 -8.46 2.81 14.90
N ARG A 84 -8.19 3.29 16.12
CA ARG A 84 -7.76 2.43 17.23
C ARG A 84 -8.82 1.37 17.56
N PRO A 85 -8.41 0.11 17.87
CA PRO A 85 -7.04 -0.36 18.10
C PRO A 85 -6.30 -0.89 16.85
N MET A 86 -6.84 -0.70 15.63
CA MET A 86 -6.20 -1.17 14.41
C MET A 86 -4.83 -0.51 14.20
N LEU A 87 -3.90 -1.25 13.60
CA LEU A 87 -2.68 -0.68 13.05
C LEU A 87 -3.01 0.21 11.85
N VAL A 88 -2.29 1.30 11.68
CA VAL A 88 -2.53 2.25 10.60
C VAL A 88 -1.34 2.36 9.68
N ARG A 89 -1.60 2.42 8.39
CA ARG A 89 -0.58 2.69 7.37
C ARG A 89 -1.15 3.59 6.26
N THR A 90 -0.29 4.24 5.51
CA THR A 90 -0.64 5.01 4.32
C THR A 90 0.46 4.93 3.27
N TYR A 91 0.20 5.49 2.10
CA TYR A 91 1.21 5.62 1.04
C TYR A 91 2.17 6.78 1.30
N ALA A 92 3.33 6.69 0.66
CA ALA A 92 4.17 7.85 0.43
C ALA A 92 3.47 8.90 -0.45
N GLY A 93 3.95 10.13 -0.36
CA GLY A 93 3.51 11.21 -1.23
C GLY A 93 4.17 11.21 -2.61
N THR A 94 3.90 12.28 -3.35
CA THR A 94 4.49 12.57 -4.64
C THR A 94 5.63 13.60 -4.55
N ARG A 95 5.75 14.29 -3.42
CA ARG A 95 6.82 15.24 -3.06
C ARG A 95 7.13 15.13 -1.57
N ASN A 96 8.29 15.65 -1.17
CA ASN A 96 8.67 15.74 0.24
C ASN A 96 8.59 14.41 1.00
N VAL A 97 8.85 13.31 0.30
CA VAL A 97 8.65 11.95 0.82
C VAL A 97 9.40 11.69 2.13
N PRO A 98 10.66 12.18 2.34
CA PRO A 98 11.35 12.04 3.62
C PRO A 98 10.64 12.75 4.78
N GLN A 99 10.09 13.95 4.53
CA GLN A 99 9.33 14.72 5.54
C GLN A 99 8.01 14.05 5.86
N LEU A 100 7.30 13.54 4.83
CA LEU A 100 6.07 12.79 5.00
C LEU A 100 6.29 11.53 5.84
N ALA A 101 7.36 10.79 5.60
CA ALA A 101 7.68 9.59 6.40
C ALA A 101 7.84 9.94 7.89
N ARG A 102 8.59 11.01 8.21
CA ARG A 102 8.75 11.48 9.59
C ARG A 102 7.43 11.96 10.20
N MET A 103 6.57 12.57 9.40
CA MET A 103 5.25 13.01 9.84
C MET A 103 4.34 11.83 10.16
N TYR A 104 4.30 10.81 9.32
CA TYR A 104 3.51 9.61 9.56
C TYR A 104 3.93 8.87 10.84
N GLU A 105 5.22 8.88 11.17
CA GLU A 105 5.69 8.34 12.46
C GLU A 105 5.07 9.07 13.64
N ARG A 106 4.96 10.39 13.57
CA ARG A 106 4.49 11.24 14.68
C ARG A 106 2.98 11.31 14.81
N THR A 107 2.25 11.20 13.67
CA THR A 107 0.81 11.46 13.66
C THR A 107 -0.03 10.18 13.67
N ILE A 108 0.31 9.20 12.85
CA ILE A 108 -0.44 7.95 12.73
C ILE A 108 0.30 6.74 13.30
N HIS A 109 1.46 6.95 13.90
CA HIS A 109 2.30 5.86 14.40
C HIS A 109 2.41 4.72 13.37
N ILE A 110 2.68 5.10 12.13
CA ILE A 110 2.57 4.22 10.96
C ILE A 110 3.13 2.83 11.22
N ALA A 111 2.36 1.79 10.91
CA ALA A 111 2.77 0.41 11.18
C ALA A 111 3.95 -0.03 10.28
N TRP A 112 3.94 0.39 9.03
CA TRP A 112 5.04 0.26 8.08
C TRP A 112 4.92 1.31 6.98
N HIS A 113 6.04 1.66 6.39
CA HIS A 113 6.09 2.61 5.28
C HIS A 113 5.88 1.94 3.94
N ALA A 114 5.30 2.68 2.99
CA ALA A 114 5.11 2.22 1.63
C ALA A 114 5.56 3.28 0.64
N LEU A 115 6.40 2.90 -0.32
CA LEU A 115 6.92 3.77 -1.35
C LEU A 115 6.61 3.22 -2.73
N SER A 116 6.41 4.13 -3.67
CA SER A 116 6.17 3.82 -5.08
C SER A 116 7.45 3.75 -5.91
N LEU A 117 8.59 4.11 -5.34
CA LEU A 117 9.92 4.17 -5.95
C LEU A 117 9.95 5.00 -7.23
N TRP A 118 9.93 4.38 -8.40
CA TRP A 118 9.95 5.06 -9.69
C TRP A 118 8.58 5.48 -10.25
N TRP A 119 7.50 5.25 -9.48
CA TRP A 119 6.16 5.75 -9.79
C TRP A 119 5.83 7.02 -8.98
N PHE A 120 4.72 7.66 -9.28
CA PHE A 120 4.26 8.92 -8.68
C PHE A 120 5.21 10.08 -8.96
N CYS A 121 5.68 10.15 -10.20
CA CYS A 121 6.56 11.18 -10.71
C CYS A 121 6.12 11.62 -12.12
N GLN A 122 7.00 12.22 -12.90
CA GLN A 122 6.67 12.66 -14.26
C GLN A 122 6.30 11.52 -15.22
N ILE A 123 6.81 10.31 -14.99
CA ILE A 123 6.56 9.16 -15.88
C ILE A 123 5.08 8.75 -15.92
N ASP A 124 4.36 8.95 -14.83
CA ASP A 124 2.92 8.65 -14.74
C ASP A 124 2.05 9.90 -14.48
N GLY A 125 2.63 11.08 -14.60
CA GLY A 125 1.96 12.36 -14.46
C GLY A 125 1.46 12.71 -13.06
N ARG A 126 1.85 11.95 -12.04
CA ARG A 126 1.36 12.12 -10.67
C ARG A 126 2.21 13.02 -9.80
N GLY A 127 3.45 13.24 -10.16
CA GLY A 127 4.38 14.06 -9.39
C GLY A 127 5.28 14.91 -10.28
N PRO A 128 5.92 15.93 -9.71
CA PRO A 128 6.68 16.92 -10.46
C PRO A 128 8.10 16.49 -10.82
N TYR A 129 8.61 15.44 -10.19
CA TYR A 129 10.00 15.05 -10.32
C TYR A 129 10.26 14.09 -11.49
N SER A 130 11.44 14.17 -12.09
CA SER A 130 11.94 13.10 -12.93
C SER A 130 12.11 11.80 -12.13
N VAL A 131 12.15 10.64 -12.79
CA VAL A 131 12.39 9.35 -12.13
C VAL A 131 13.66 9.39 -11.26
N GLN A 132 14.72 10.00 -11.75
CA GLN A 132 15.98 10.09 -11.03
C GLN A 132 15.86 10.93 -9.74
N GLN A 133 15.20 12.09 -9.82
CA GLN A 133 14.97 12.94 -8.65
C GLN A 133 14.07 12.24 -7.62
N ASN A 134 13.01 11.57 -8.11
CA ASN A 134 12.10 10.81 -7.28
C ASN A 134 12.81 9.67 -6.54
N LEU A 135 13.63 8.89 -7.25
CA LEU A 135 14.40 7.80 -6.66
C LEU A 135 15.40 8.29 -5.60
N ARG A 136 16.03 9.45 -5.78
CA ARG A 136 16.92 10.02 -4.75
C ARG A 136 16.17 10.26 -3.43
N GLN A 137 14.98 10.87 -3.48
CA GLN A 137 14.15 11.06 -2.29
C GLN A 137 13.70 9.73 -1.66
N HIS A 138 13.34 8.77 -2.50
CA HIS A 138 12.95 7.45 -2.01
C HIS A 138 14.10 6.69 -1.36
N VAL A 139 15.32 6.77 -1.88
CA VAL A 139 16.51 6.16 -1.25
C VAL A 139 16.80 6.82 0.11
N GLU A 140 16.76 8.15 0.21
CA GLU A 140 16.88 8.86 1.49
C GLU A 140 15.80 8.38 2.48
N THR A 141 14.57 8.24 1.99
CA THR A 141 13.46 7.78 2.82
C THR A 141 13.66 6.33 3.27
N LEU A 142 14.14 5.44 2.40
CA LEU A 142 14.45 4.05 2.76
C LEU A 142 15.52 3.96 3.86
N GLN A 143 16.55 4.80 3.80
CA GLN A 143 17.57 4.87 4.85
C GLN A 143 16.96 5.31 6.19
N TYR A 144 16.07 6.29 6.16
CA TYR A 144 15.32 6.71 7.35
C TYR A 144 14.44 5.57 7.89
N ILE A 145 13.68 4.89 7.04
CA ILE A 145 12.83 3.75 7.43
C ILE A 145 13.69 2.63 8.05
N ALA A 146 14.81 2.30 7.44
CA ALA A 146 15.74 1.30 7.97
C ALA A 146 16.20 1.63 9.39
N ALA A 147 16.48 2.93 9.67
CA ALA A 147 16.86 3.39 11.00
C ALA A 147 15.71 3.27 12.05
N THR A 148 14.45 3.31 11.63
CA THR A 148 13.30 3.09 12.54
C THR A 148 13.10 1.61 12.91
N GLY A 149 13.65 0.70 12.13
CA GLY A 149 13.42 -0.75 12.27
C GLY A 149 12.05 -1.22 11.76
N LYS A 150 11.22 -0.33 11.25
CA LYS A 150 9.89 -0.67 10.72
C LYS A 150 9.95 -1.40 9.38
N PRO A 151 8.94 -2.21 9.05
CA PRO A 151 8.83 -2.83 7.75
C PRO A 151 8.63 -1.80 6.61
N PHE A 152 8.98 -2.21 5.43
CA PHE A 152 8.82 -1.42 4.21
C PHE A 152 8.06 -2.20 3.14
N GLU A 153 7.05 -1.58 2.54
CA GLU A 153 6.25 -2.11 1.42
C GLU A 153 6.61 -1.39 0.12
N ALA A 154 6.89 -2.14 -0.94
CA ALA A 154 7.06 -1.56 -2.27
C ALA A 154 5.76 -1.62 -3.07
N ASN A 155 5.20 -0.46 -3.37
CA ASN A 155 4.04 -0.33 -4.24
C ASN A 155 4.46 -0.16 -5.71
N VAL A 156 4.97 -1.22 -6.32
CA VAL A 156 5.64 -1.13 -7.61
C VAL A 156 5.07 -2.08 -8.67
N PRO A 157 4.98 -3.39 -8.45
CA PRO A 157 4.70 -4.34 -9.53
C PRO A 157 3.36 -4.08 -10.23
N HIS A 158 2.30 -3.88 -9.45
CA HIS A 158 0.95 -3.66 -9.97
C HIS A 158 0.83 -2.39 -10.84
N HIS A 159 1.69 -1.40 -10.64
CA HIS A 159 1.69 -0.20 -11.49
C HIS A 159 2.18 -0.49 -12.90
N PHE A 160 3.05 -1.48 -13.10
CA PHE A 160 3.40 -1.96 -14.44
C PHE A 160 2.21 -2.65 -15.10
N ALA A 161 1.56 -3.56 -14.39
CA ALA A 161 0.40 -4.29 -14.91
C ALA A 161 -0.77 -3.35 -15.29
N PHE A 162 -1.07 -2.34 -14.47
CA PHE A 162 -2.09 -1.32 -14.78
C PHE A 162 -1.80 -0.51 -16.04
N ARG A 163 -0.55 -0.52 -16.51
CA ARG A 163 -0.10 0.22 -17.70
C ARG A 163 0.28 -0.69 -18.86
N GLY A 164 -0.18 -1.93 -18.83
CA GLY A 164 0.07 -2.90 -19.91
C GLY A 164 1.45 -3.53 -19.88
N GLY A 165 2.18 -3.41 -18.77
CA GLY A 165 3.42 -4.15 -18.58
C GLY A 165 3.14 -5.65 -18.48
N ASP A 166 4.07 -6.44 -19.02
CA ASP A 166 4.00 -7.90 -19.00
C ASP A 166 4.36 -8.48 -17.61
N ASP A 167 4.17 -9.79 -17.45
CA ASP A 167 4.44 -10.48 -16.21
C ASP A 167 5.95 -10.47 -15.85
N ALA A 168 6.86 -10.47 -16.85
CA ALA A 168 8.29 -10.35 -16.59
C ALA A 168 8.62 -8.97 -15.96
N SER A 169 8.08 -7.88 -16.51
CA SER A 169 8.19 -6.54 -15.93
C SER A 169 7.64 -6.48 -14.51
N TYR A 170 6.53 -7.15 -14.25
CA TYR A 170 5.93 -7.28 -12.92
C TYR A 170 6.92 -7.94 -11.94
N LEU A 171 7.47 -9.09 -12.29
CA LEU A 171 8.38 -9.86 -11.44
C LEU A 171 9.72 -9.13 -11.23
N VAL A 172 10.31 -8.62 -12.30
CA VAL A 172 11.60 -7.91 -12.26
C VAL A 172 11.50 -6.66 -11.40
N SER A 173 10.41 -5.91 -11.52
CA SER A 173 10.19 -4.71 -10.73
C SER A 173 10.07 -5.01 -9.22
N ALA A 174 9.43 -6.12 -8.85
CA ALA A 174 9.35 -6.58 -7.46
C ALA A 174 10.76 -6.94 -6.92
N TYR A 175 11.53 -7.67 -7.71
CA TYR A 175 12.90 -8.07 -7.34
C TYR A 175 13.82 -6.86 -7.16
N LEU A 176 13.80 -5.91 -8.10
CA LEU A 176 14.60 -4.68 -8.01
C LEU A 176 14.21 -3.83 -6.81
N ALA A 177 12.92 -3.71 -6.50
CA ALA A 177 12.43 -3.01 -5.31
C ALA A 177 12.92 -3.67 -4.01
N ALA A 178 12.84 -4.99 -3.92
CA ALA A 178 13.35 -5.74 -2.77
C ALA A 178 14.87 -5.63 -2.62
N LYS A 179 15.60 -5.73 -3.73
CA LYS A 179 17.06 -5.55 -3.74
C LYS A 179 17.47 -4.15 -3.27
N LEU A 180 16.78 -3.11 -3.75
CA LEU A 180 17.01 -1.74 -3.30
C LEU A 180 16.73 -1.58 -1.80
N ALA A 181 15.61 -2.12 -1.31
CA ALA A 181 15.26 -2.10 0.11
C ALA A 181 16.32 -2.80 0.96
N LYS A 182 16.76 -3.98 0.56
CA LYS A 182 17.85 -4.72 1.24
C LYS A 182 19.15 -3.90 1.29
N THR A 183 19.54 -3.29 0.16
CA THR A 183 20.74 -2.43 0.07
C THR A 183 20.63 -1.21 0.99
N ALA A 184 19.43 -0.65 1.16
CA ALA A 184 19.18 0.47 2.06
C ALA A 184 19.14 0.08 3.54
N GLY A 185 19.23 -1.22 3.89
CA GLY A 185 19.26 -1.71 5.28
C GLY A 185 17.88 -2.08 5.85
N ILE A 186 16.85 -2.16 5.03
CA ILE A 186 15.52 -2.66 5.46
C ILE A 186 15.66 -4.13 5.90
N ARG A 187 15.06 -4.46 7.04
CA ARG A 187 15.05 -5.83 7.58
C ARG A 187 13.82 -6.63 7.21
N HIS A 188 12.67 -5.98 7.13
CA HIS A 188 11.38 -6.61 6.85
C HIS A 188 10.77 -5.96 5.61
N PHE A 189 10.76 -6.70 4.52
CA PHE A 189 10.23 -6.28 3.24
C PHE A 189 8.85 -6.88 3.01
N ILE A 190 7.84 -6.03 2.86
CA ILE A 190 6.49 -6.45 2.53
C ILE A 190 6.36 -6.52 1.02
N LEU A 191 6.29 -7.74 0.51
CA LEU A 191 6.05 -8.02 -0.90
C LEU A 191 4.56 -7.93 -1.19
N GLN A 192 4.16 -6.79 -1.74
CA GLN A 192 2.79 -6.61 -2.18
C GLN A 192 2.56 -7.38 -3.49
N ASN A 193 1.57 -8.25 -3.47
CA ASN A 193 1.10 -9.00 -4.62
C ASN A 193 -0.37 -8.73 -4.87
N MET A 194 -0.70 -8.24 -6.07
CA MET A 194 -2.07 -7.92 -6.43
C MET A 194 -2.60 -8.94 -7.43
N LEU A 195 -3.61 -9.69 -7.02
CA LEU A 195 -4.31 -10.64 -7.87
C LEU A 195 -5.24 -9.91 -8.86
N ASN A 196 -5.58 -10.61 -9.95
CA ASN A 196 -6.37 -10.10 -11.06
C ASN A 196 -5.86 -8.74 -11.60
N THR A 197 -4.55 -8.65 -11.76
CA THR A 197 -3.86 -7.47 -12.26
C THR A 197 -2.85 -7.86 -13.32
N PRO A 198 -3.08 -7.52 -14.60
CA PRO A 198 -4.19 -6.69 -15.11
C PRO A 198 -5.57 -7.36 -14.99
N ARG A 199 -6.61 -6.55 -15.14
CA ARG A 199 -8.01 -7.02 -15.09
C ARG A 199 -8.24 -8.19 -16.05
N GLY A 200 -8.91 -9.22 -15.56
CA GLY A 200 -9.21 -10.41 -16.36
C GLY A 200 -8.11 -11.47 -16.35
N THR A 201 -7.06 -11.31 -15.56
CA THR A 201 -6.06 -12.36 -15.35
C THR A 201 -6.74 -13.57 -14.71
N TRP A 202 -6.56 -14.73 -15.28
CA TRP A 202 -7.14 -15.97 -14.76
C TRP A 202 -6.47 -16.39 -13.46
N GLY A 203 -7.22 -16.98 -12.54
CA GLY A 203 -6.72 -17.37 -11.22
C GLY A 203 -5.46 -18.25 -11.27
N ILE A 204 -5.40 -19.20 -12.22
CA ILE A 204 -4.22 -20.05 -12.39
C ILE A 204 -2.97 -19.24 -12.85
N ALA A 205 -3.17 -18.24 -13.71
CA ALA A 205 -2.10 -17.35 -14.15
C ALA A 205 -1.67 -16.40 -13.01
N ASP A 206 -2.62 -15.91 -12.21
CA ASP A 206 -2.33 -15.14 -11.01
C ASP A 206 -1.50 -15.93 -10.00
N LEU A 207 -1.87 -17.19 -9.74
CA LEU A 207 -1.11 -18.06 -8.84
C LEU A 207 0.30 -18.33 -9.37
N ALA A 208 0.43 -18.66 -10.66
CA ALA A 208 1.73 -18.91 -11.27
C ALA A 208 2.65 -17.69 -11.16
N LYS A 209 2.14 -16.50 -11.50
CA LYS A 209 2.86 -15.22 -11.39
C LYS A 209 3.22 -14.91 -9.94
N SER A 210 2.28 -15.06 -9.02
CA SER A 210 2.46 -14.77 -7.61
C SER A 210 3.51 -15.66 -6.97
N ARG A 211 3.45 -16.96 -7.23
CA ARG A 211 4.43 -17.95 -6.74
C ARG A 211 5.80 -17.71 -7.34
N ALA A 212 5.90 -17.39 -8.64
CA ALA A 212 7.16 -17.05 -9.30
C ALA A 212 7.79 -15.82 -8.68
N MET A 213 7.01 -14.76 -8.47
CA MET A 213 7.46 -13.52 -7.82
C MET A 213 7.96 -13.77 -6.39
N LEU A 214 7.19 -14.49 -5.58
CA LEU A 214 7.56 -14.81 -4.21
C LEU A 214 8.87 -15.61 -4.16
N ARG A 215 8.98 -16.64 -4.98
CA ARG A 215 10.20 -17.46 -5.09
C ARG A 215 11.41 -16.64 -5.50
N LEU A 216 11.26 -15.74 -6.48
CA LEU A 216 12.33 -14.88 -6.96
C LEU A 216 12.80 -13.91 -5.87
N VAL A 217 11.86 -13.25 -5.19
CA VAL A 217 12.19 -12.23 -4.17
C VAL A 217 12.77 -12.88 -2.92
N ARG A 218 12.32 -14.07 -2.53
CA ARG A 218 12.87 -14.83 -1.39
C ARG A 218 14.33 -15.26 -1.56
N GLN A 219 14.85 -15.32 -2.79
CA GLN A 219 16.28 -15.52 -3.00
C GLN A 219 17.15 -14.42 -2.37
N LEU A 220 16.56 -13.26 -2.05
CA LEU A 220 17.25 -12.18 -1.37
C LEU A 220 17.25 -12.34 0.17
N GLU A 221 16.49 -13.29 0.73
CA GLU A 221 16.43 -13.49 2.17
C GLU A 221 17.76 -13.94 2.76
N ASP A 222 18.05 -13.42 3.94
CA ASP A 222 19.19 -13.84 4.77
C ASP A 222 18.90 -13.55 6.26
N ALA A 223 19.90 -13.63 7.12
CA ALA A 223 19.73 -13.36 8.56
C ALA A 223 19.26 -11.93 8.88
N ARG A 224 19.41 -10.98 7.94
CA ARG A 224 19.10 -9.56 8.13
C ARG A 224 18.00 -9.03 7.21
N PHE A 225 17.48 -9.85 6.30
CA PHE A 225 16.42 -9.45 5.37
C PHE A 225 15.36 -10.55 5.25
N ARG A 226 14.13 -10.24 5.61
CA ARG A 226 12.98 -11.13 5.56
C ARG A 226 11.88 -10.59 4.66
N VAL A 227 11.24 -11.47 3.90
CA VAL A 227 10.13 -11.16 2.99
C VAL A 227 8.81 -11.59 3.64
N ILE A 228 7.89 -10.63 3.74
CA ILE A 228 6.53 -10.84 4.24
C ILE A 228 5.59 -10.73 3.05
N LEU A 229 4.88 -11.80 2.73
CA LEU A 229 3.90 -11.78 1.65
C LEU A 229 2.66 -11.00 2.05
N GLN A 230 2.22 -10.08 1.20
CA GLN A 230 0.98 -9.33 1.34
C GLN A 230 0.15 -9.44 0.06
N PRO A 231 -0.66 -10.49 -0.09
CA PRO A 231 -1.59 -10.58 -1.21
C PRO A 231 -2.74 -9.59 -1.02
N ARG A 232 -3.31 -9.14 -2.13
CA ARG A 232 -4.50 -8.28 -2.15
C ARG A 232 -5.32 -8.48 -3.41
N ALA A 233 -6.62 -8.24 -3.32
CA ALA A 233 -7.48 -8.18 -4.49
C ALA A 233 -7.24 -6.88 -5.26
N GLY A 234 -7.25 -6.97 -6.57
CA GLY A 234 -7.22 -5.81 -7.45
C GLY A 234 -8.49 -4.96 -7.29
N LEU A 235 -8.33 -3.64 -7.25
CA LEU A 235 -9.46 -2.70 -7.10
C LEU A 235 -10.24 -2.48 -8.38
N ASP A 236 -9.63 -2.79 -9.51
CA ASP A 236 -9.97 -2.32 -10.85
C ASP A 236 -11.16 -3.05 -11.48
N TYR A 237 -11.60 -4.14 -10.87
CA TYR A 237 -12.54 -5.06 -11.50
C TYR A 237 -13.69 -5.50 -10.61
N PHE A 238 -13.81 -4.96 -9.42
CA PHE A 238 -15.00 -5.22 -8.62
C PHE A 238 -16.23 -4.67 -9.32
N SER A 239 -17.26 -5.49 -9.39
CA SER A 239 -18.53 -5.13 -9.99
C SER A 239 -19.20 -3.97 -9.25
N HIS A 240 -19.98 -3.17 -9.97
CA HIS A 240 -20.89 -2.20 -9.35
C HIS A 240 -22.07 -2.90 -8.62
N ASP A 241 -22.40 -4.14 -8.96
CA ASP A 241 -23.30 -4.97 -8.18
C ASP A 241 -22.58 -5.45 -6.92
N LEU A 242 -23.10 -5.07 -5.75
CA LEU A 242 -22.48 -5.37 -4.46
C LEU A 242 -22.41 -6.87 -4.14
N ASN A 243 -23.36 -7.68 -4.62
CA ASN A 243 -23.34 -9.12 -4.37
C ASN A 243 -22.27 -9.78 -5.23
N LEU A 244 -22.15 -9.38 -6.48
CA LEU A 244 -21.08 -9.85 -7.35
C LEU A 244 -19.71 -9.36 -6.85
N ALA A 245 -19.58 -8.12 -6.39
CA ALA A 245 -18.35 -7.61 -5.79
C ALA A 245 -17.93 -8.42 -4.54
N LYS A 246 -18.87 -8.78 -3.68
CA LYS A 246 -18.61 -9.66 -2.51
C LYS A 246 -18.14 -11.04 -2.93
N ALA A 247 -18.79 -11.63 -3.95
CA ALA A 247 -18.37 -12.93 -4.48
C ALA A 247 -16.96 -12.88 -5.09
N GLN A 248 -16.65 -11.81 -5.83
CA GLN A 248 -15.31 -11.58 -6.39
C GLN A 248 -14.25 -11.43 -5.27
N LEU A 249 -14.58 -10.70 -4.21
CA LEU A 249 -13.69 -10.55 -3.05
C LEU A 249 -13.46 -11.90 -2.36
N ALA A 250 -14.51 -12.68 -2.13
CA ALA A 250 -14.42 -14.00 -1.50
C ALA A 250 -13.55 -14.95 -2.35
N ALA A 251 -13.77 -15.01 -3.66
CA ALA A 251 -12.98 -15.82 -4.57
C ALA A 251 -11.50 -15.42 -4.60
N ALA A 252 -11.24 -14.11 -4.67
CA ALA A 252 -9.86 -13.61 -4.63
C ALA A 252 -9.18 -13.90 -3.28
N THR A 253 -9.92 -13.81 -2.17
CA THR A 253 -9.38 -14.11 -0.84
C THR A 253 -9.04 -15.60 -0.70
N ALA A 254 -9.90 -16.50 -1.20
CA ALA A 254 -9.60 -17.93 -1.23
C ALA A 254 -8.34 -18.23 -2.07
N LEU A 255 -8.20 -17.55 -3.23
CA LEU A 255 -7.03 -17.71 -4.09
C LEU A 255 -5.73 -17.19 -3.45
N MET A 256 -5.81 -16.20 -2.55
CA MET A 256 -4.63 -15.66 -1.84
C MET A 256 -3.95 -16.71 -0.96
N ASP A 257 -4.73 -17.59 -0.35
CA ASP A 257 -4.21 -18.67 0.50
C ASP A 257 -3.39 -19.68 -0.30
N ASP A 258 -3.75 -19.90 -1.56
CA ASP A 258 -3.05 -20.81 -2.46
C ASP A 258 -1.70 -20.29 -2.96
N ILE A 259 -1.35 -19.03 -2.75
CA ILE A 259 -0.03 -18.49 -3.18
C ILE A 259 1.09 -19.16 -2.39
N GLU A 260 0.91 -19.28 -1.09
CA GLU A 260 1.82 -19.97 -0.17
C GLU A 260 0.96 -20.79 0.80
N PRO A 261 0.49 -21.97 0.36
CA PRO A 261 -0.32 -22.82 1.22
C PRO A 261 0.44 -23.14 2.50
N HIS A 262 -0.18 -22.93 3.63
CA HIS A 262 0.31 -23.50 4.87
C HIS A 262 0.21 -25.02 4.73
N ASP A 263 1.34 -25.72 4.82
CA ASP A 263 1.32 -27.16 4.87
C ASP A 263 0.34 -27.56 5.99
N ALA A 264 -0.76 -28.16 5.61
CA ALA A 264 -1.66 -28.81 6.54
C ALA A 264 -0.85 -29.95 7.17
N ALA A 265 -0.34 -29.71 8.37
CA ALA A 265 0.32 -30.73 9.16
C ALA A 265 -0.69 -31.79 9.66
#